data_36f522b377171252bce1981a54ef131b
#
_entry.id   36f522b377171252bce1981a54ef131b
#
_cell.length_a   1.000
_cell.length_b   1.000
_cell.length_c   1.000
_cell.angle_alpha   90.00
_cell.angle_beta   90.00
_cell.angle_gamma   90.00
#
_symmetry.space_group_name_H-M   'P 1'
#
loop_
_entity.id
_entity.type
_entity.pdbx_description
1 polymer ?
#
loop_
_entity_poly.entity_id
_entity_poly.type
_entity_poly.pdbx_seq_one_letter_code
_entity_poly.pdbx_strand_id
1 'polypeptide(L)'
;MTINPLFPYPNIHTHKAKNSQEVQNCFPEDTYDAGVFSVGIHPCYISGDGQAQWVQVLERASHPLCVAIGECGLDKRAATPLPEQTALFEQHIALAELLHKPLIIHCVKSYGELIGLRKKSGATGLWILHGFHKSEALAHELLKVGIKLSFNITLLHDPRLKHLVETLPREDFFFETDENND
;
A
#
# COMPACT_ATOMS: atom_id res chain seq x y z
N MET A 1 1.05 14.54 -15.35
CA MET A 1 1.10 13.06 -15.28
C MET A 1 -0.29 12.52 -15.56
N THR A 2 -0.43 11.50 -16.39
CA THR A 2 -1.73 10.87 -16.66
C THR A 2 -2.16 10.07 -15.45
N ILE A 3 -3.39 10.27 -14.95
CA ILE A 3 -3.93 9.54 -13.80
C ILE A 3 -4.23 8.10 -14.21
N ASN A 4 -3.99 7.13 -13.30
CA ASN A 4 -4.36 5.74 -13.53
C ASN A 4 -5.88 5.58 -13.35
N PRO A 5 -6.61 5.01 -14.33
CA PRO A 5 -8.06 4.92 -14.26
C PRO A 5 -8.59 3.98 -13.17
N LEU A 6 -7.77 3.05 -12.68
CA LEU A 6 -8.16 2.09 -11.63
C LEU A 6 -8.24 2.74 -10.23
N PHE A 7 -7.48 3.82 -10.01
CA PHE A 7 -7.47 4.56 -8.77
C PHE A 7 -7.07 6.01 -9.06
N PRO A 8 -8.03 6.94 -9.20
CA PRO A 8 -7.84 8.21 -9.89
C PRO A 8 -7.21 9.30 -9.02
N TYR A 9 -6.26 8.96 -8.17
CA TYR A 9 -5.51 9.90 -7.37
C TYR A 9 -4.12 10.12 -7.96
N PRO A 10 -3.65 11.38 -8.12
CA PRO A 10 -2.33 11.69 -8.66
C PRO A 10 -1.20 11.29 -7.70
N ASN A 11 -1.48 11.29 -6.39
CA ASN A 11 -0.59 10.87 -5.32
C ASN A 11 -1.35 9.88 -4.43
N ILE A 12 -1.01 8.60 -4.54
CA ILE A 12 -1.78 7.53 -3.87
C ILE A 12 -1.31 7.24 -2.45
N HIS A 13 -0.18 7.81 -2.02
CA HIS A 13 0.38 7.57 -0.71
C HIS A 13 1.30 8.73 -0.30
N THR A 14 0.98 9.39 0.81
CA THR A 14 1.80 10.41 1.44
C THR A 14 1.48 10.51 2.93
N HIS A 15 2.47 10.85 3.75
CA HIS A 15 2.24 11.13 5.18
C HIS A 15 1.76 12.57 5.44
N LYS A 16 1.89 13.47 4.46
CA LYS A 16 1.52 14.89 4.57
C LYS A 16 0.81 15.35 3.31
N ALA A 17 -0.49 15.07 3.23
CA ALA A 17 -1.30 15.53 2.11
C ALA A 17 -1.37 17.07 2.08
N LYS A 18 -1.15 17.64 0.89
CA LYS A 18 -1.18 19.09 0.64
C LYS A 18 -2.50 19.56 0.06
N ASN A 19 -3.31 18.62 -0.42
CA ASN A 19 -4.61 18.90 -1.01
C ASN A 19 -5.52 17.65 -0.98
N SER A 20 -6.79 17.80 -1.29
CA SER A 20 -7.80 16.74 -1.23
C SER A 20 -7.68 15.65 -2.31
N GLN A 21 -6.72 15.75 -3.23
CA GLN A 21 -6.48 14.74 -4.26
C GLN A 21 -5.29 13.83 -3.93
N GLU A 22 -4.64 14.06 -2.80
CA GLU A 22 -3.57 13.23 -2.29
C GLU A 22 -4.11 12.30 -1.21
N VAL A 23 -3.81 11.00 -1.32
CA VAL A 23 -4.26 10.01 -0.34
C VAL A 23 -3.30 10.03 0.85
N GLN A 24 -3.78 10.56 1.96
CA GLN A 24 -3.00 10.59 3.19
C GLN A 24 -2.98 9.21 3.84
N ASN A 25 -1.79 8.71 4.14
CA ASN A 25 -1.65 7.52 4.99
C ASN A 25 -1.94 7.89 6.44
N CYS A 26 -2.92 7.22 7.05
CA CYS A 26 -3.28 7.39 8.46
C CYS A 26 -2.99 6.12 9.23
N PHE A 27 -2.31 6.25 10.36
CA PHE A 27 -2.25 5.18 11.36
C PHE A 27 -3.59 5.05 12.09
N PRO A 28 -3.89 3.89 12.71
CA PRO A 28 -5.17 3.69 13.39
C PRO A 28 -5.47 4.75 14.45
N GLU A 29 -4.46 5.23 15.16
CA GLU A 29 -4.54 6.21 16.24
C GLU A 29 -4.53 7.68 15.81
N ASP A 30 -4.22 7.98 14.53
CA ASP A 30 -4.12 9.36 14.06
C ASP A 30 -5.44 10.11 14.14
N THR A 31 -5.37 11.41 14.41
CA THR A 31 -6.51 12.30 14.21
C THR A 31 -6.64 12.60 12.71
N TYR A 32 -7.87 12.51 12.21
CA TYR A 32 -8.18 12.75 10.82
C TYR A 32 -8.59 14.23 10.63
N ASP A 33 -7.86 14.96 9.77
CA ASP A 33 -8.05 16.41 9.66
C ASP A 33 -8.85 16.88 8.43
N ALA A 34 -8.76 16.26 7.29
CA ALA A 34 -9.61 16.47 6.10
C ALA A 34 -8.95 15.90 4.83
N GLY A 35 -9.76 15.48 3.87
CA GLY A 35 -9.30 14.95 2.60
C GLY A 35 -9.50 13.43 2.48
N VAL A 36 -9.00 12.83 1.44
CA VAL A 36 -9.07 11.37 1.26
C VAL A 36 -7.88 10.69 1.95
N PHE A 37 -8.13 9.50 2.51
CA PHE A 37 -7.09 8.79 3.26
C PHE A 37 -7.12 7.27 3.03
N SER A 38 -6.03 6.62 3.37
CA SER A 38 -5.93 5.19 3.62
C SER A 38 -5.72 4.94 5.11
N VAL A 39 -6.16 3.79 5.61
CA VAL A 39 -5.94 3.36 6.99
C VAL A 39 -5.55 1.91 7.07
N GLY A 40 -4.53 1.61 7.86
CA GLY A 40 -4.02 0.27 8.09
C GLY A 40 -3.05 0.20 9.25
N ILE A 41 -2.60 -1.01 9.57
CA ILE A 41 -1.58 -1.26 10.58
C ILE A 41 -0.28 -1.60 9.87
N HIS A 42 0.65 -0.68 9.90
CA HIS A 42 1.99 -0.88 9.33
C HIS A 42 2.77 -1.95 10.12
N PRO A 43 3.47 -2.90 9.48
CA PRO A 43 4.13 -4.02 10.17
C PRO A 43 5.18 -3.60 11.21
N CYS A 44 5.80 -2.43 11.07
CA CYS A 44 6.76 -1.91 12.04
C CYS A 44 6.10 -1.26 13.27
N TYR A 45 4.80 -1.00 13.24
CA TYR A 45 4.07 -0.27 14.29
C TYR A 45 2.95 -1.08 14.92
N ILE A 46 2.99 -2.41 14.78
CA ILE A 46 2.06 -3.32 15.47
C ILE A 46 2.30 -3.21 16.98
N SER A 47 1.28 -2.82 17.72
CA SER A 47 1.29 -2.71 19.18
C SER A 47 0.61 -3.93 19.81
N GLY A 48 1.30 -4.65 20.69
CA GLY A 48 0.81 -5.89 21.25
C GLY A 48 0.51 -6.92 20.16
N ASP A 49 -0.71 -7.43 20.13
CA ASP A 49 -1.22 -8.35 19.09
C ASP A 49 -1.93 -7.62 17.93
N GLY A 50 -1.95 -6.28 17.94
CA GLY A 50 -2.60 -5.44 16.93
C GLY A 50 -4.13 -5.34 17.06
N GLN A 51 -4.77 -6.05 17.99
CA GLN A 51 -6.24 -6.10 18.03
C GLN A 51 -6.88 -4.76 18.40
N ALA A 52 -6.29 -4.00 19.30
CA ALA A 52 -6.77 -2.65 19.65
C ALA A 52 -6.69 -1.70 18.45
N GLN A 53 -5.60 -1.76 17.68
CA GLN A 53 -5.42 -1.00 16.45
C GLN A 53 -6.41 -1.47 15.37
N TRP A 54 -6.66 -2.79 15.28
CA TRP A 54 -7.60 -3.36 14.32
C TRP A 54 -9.02 -2.83 14.49
N VAL A 55 -9.51 -2.70 15.73
CA VAL A 55 -10.82 -2.08 16.00
C VAL A 55 -10.90 -0.66 15.41
N GLN A 56 -9.85 0.14 15.58
CA GLN A 56 -9.79 1.49 15.01
C GLN A 56 -9.74 1.48 13.48
N VAL A 57 -9.01 0.52 12.89
CA VAL A 57 -9.02 0.33 11.41
C VAL A 57 -10.42 0.05 10.91
N LEU A 58 -11.16 -0.87 11.53
CA LEU A 58 -12.53 -1.22 11.13
C LEU A 58 -13.48 -0.01 11.19
N GLU A 59 -13.39 0.79 12.26
CA GLU A 59 -14.20 2.00 12.41
C GLU A 59 -13.91 3.00 11.29
N ARG A 60 -12.63 3.31 11.05
CA ARG A 60 -12.20 4.29 10.07
C ARG A 60 -12.36 3.84 8.63
N ALA A 61 -12.16 2.56 8.36
CA ALA A 61 -12.29 2.00 7.02
C ALA A 61 -13.69 2.19 6.42
N SER A 62 -14.72 2.32 7.25
CA SER A 62 -16.11 2.58 6.83
C SER A 62 -16.38 4.06 6.50
N HIS A 63 -15.46 4.97 6.81
CA HIS A 63 -15.64 6.39 6.54
C HIS A 63 -15.66 6.66 5.01
N PRO A 64 -16.56 7.56 4.51
CA PRO A 64 -16.67 7.86 3.07
C PRO A 64 -15.38 8.37 2.42
N LEU A 65 -14.53 9.06 3.17
CA LEU A 65 -13.26 9.60 2.70
C LEU A 65 -12.10 8.60 2.85
N CYS A 66 -12.31 7.44 3.47
CA CYS A 66 -11.35 6.33 3.42
C CYS A 66 -11.45 5.67 2.04
N VAL A 67 -10.44 5.88 1.19
CA VAL A 67 -10.45 5.44 -0.22
C VAL A 67 -9.60 4.19 -0.46
N ALA A 68 -8.79 3.78 0.50
CA ALA A 68 -7.94 2.58 0.43
C ALA A 68 -7.72 1.98 1.83
N ILE A 69 -7.39 0.69 1.88
CA ILE A 69 -6.91 0.01 3.08
C ILE A 69 -5.38 -0.06 3.02
N GLY A 70 -4.73 0.33 4.10
CA GLY A 70 -3.27 0.42 4.19
C GLY A 70 -2.84 1.79 4.77
N GLU A 71 -1.60 1.91 5.07
CA GLU A 71 -0.48 1.02 4.76
C GLU A 71 -0.50 -0.22 5.67
N CYS A 72 -0.31 -1.38 5.09
CA CYS A 72 -0.25 -2.65 5.79
C CYS A 72 0.65 -3.63 5.01
N GLY A 73 1.06 -4.74 5.57
CA GLY A 73 1.87 -5.70 4.82
C GLY A 73 2.95 -6.40 5.64
N LEU A 74 4.15 -6.60 5.06
CA LEU A 74 5.18 -7.47 5.59
C LEU A 74 6.56 -6.79 5.59
N ASP A 75 7.24 -6.77 6.72
CA ASP A 75 8.64 -6.31 6.82
C ASP A 75 9.47 -7.25 7.70
N LYS A 76 10.43 -7.95 7.10
CA LYS A 76 11.35 -8.82 7.87
C LYS A 76 12.33 -8.06 8.77
N ARG A 77 12.33 -6.74 8.74
CA ARG A 77 13.10 -5.91 9.67
C ARG A 77 12.29 -5.49 10.90
N ALA A 78 10.96 -5.64 10.85
CA ALA A 78 10.08 -5.29 11.96
C ALA A 78 10.33 -6.21 13.17
N ALA A 79 10.08 -5.69 14.37
CA ALA A 79 10.22 -6.46 15.61
C ALA A 79 9.16 -7.58 15.72
N THR A 80 7.96 -7.34 15.21
CA THR A 80 6.88 -8.33 15.20
C THR A 80 7.22 -9.50 14.28
N PRO A 81 7.10 -10.76 14.73
CA PRO A 81 7.40 -11.93 13.92
C PRO A 81 6.55 -12.01 12.65
N LEU A 82 7.12 -12.52 11.55
CA LEU A 82 6.45 -12.59 10.25
C LEU A 82 5.11 -13.34 10.26
N PRO A 83 4.92 -14.45 11.02
CA PRO A 83 3.61 -15.10 11.11
C PRO A 83 2.50 -14.20 11.67
N GLU A 84 2.82 -13.37 12.67
CA GLU A 84 1.88 -12.41 13.28
C GLU A 84 1.55 -11.29 12.31
N GLN A 85 2.57 -10.71 11.63
CA GLN A 85 2.36 -9.75 10.55
C GLN A 85 1.46 -10.34 9.45
N THR A 86 1.70 -11.60 9.07
CA THR A 86 0.92 -12.29 8.02
C THR A 86 -0.54 -12.43 8.42
N ALA A 87 -0.82 -12.87 9.66
CA ALA A 87 -2.19 -13.01 10.15
C ALA A 87 -2.94 -11.67 10.13
N LEU A 88 -2.27 -10.59 10.54
CA LEU A 88 -2.85 -9.25 10.51
C LEU A 88 -3.02 -8.74 9.08
N PHE A 89 -2.08 -9.02 8.19
CA PHE A 89 -2.18 -8.65 6.78
C PHE A 89 -3.32 -9.39 6.07
N GLU A 90 -3.55 -10.67 6.38
CA GLU A 90 -4.71 -11.43 5.87
C GLU A 90 -6.05 -10.78 6.30
N GLN A 91 -6.13 -10.18 7.49
CA GLN A 91 -7.31 -9.40 7.92
C GLN A 91 -7.50 -8.14 7.05
N HIS A 92 -6.42 -7.42 6.73
CA HIS A 92 -6.48 -6.25 5.83
C HIS A 92 -6.92 -6.65 4.40
N ILE A 93 -6.43 -7.77 3.90
CA ILE A 93 -6.85 -8.32 2.60
C ILE A 93 -8.36 -8.57 2.60
N ALA A 94 -8.87 -9.27 3.62
CA ALA A 94 -10.30 -9.57 3.74
C ALA A 94 -11.15 -8.29 3.85
N LEU A 95 -10.69 -7.29 4.59
CA LEU A 95 -11.38 -6.01 4.73
C LEU A 95 -11.41 -5.22 3.42
N ALA A 96 -10.28 -5.19 2.70
CA ALA A 96 -10.18 -4.50 1.39
C ALA A 96 -11.14 -5.13 0.37
N GLU A 97 -11.22 -6.46 0.30
CA GLU A 97 -12.18 -7.18 -0.55
C GLU A 97 -13.63 -6.87 -0.14
N LEU A 98 -13.95 -6.93 1.16
CA LEU A 98 -15.30 -6.67 1.67
C LEU A 98 -15.78 -5.25 1.32
N LEU A 99 -14.90 -4.27 1.43
CA LEU A 99 -15.21 -2.86 1.19
C LEU A 99 -15.00 -2.43 -0.27
N HIS A 100 -14.52 -3.33 -1.13
CA HIS A 100 -14.14 -3.04 -2.53
C HIS A 100 -13.15 -1.86 -2.64
N LYS A 101 -12.19 -1.79 -1.71
CA LYS A 101 -11.17 -0.74 -1.66
C LYS A 101 -9.81 -1.28 -2.09
N PRO A 102 -8.97 -0.46 -2.75
CA PRO A 102 -7.58 -0.81 -3.00
C PRO A 102 -6.82 -1.12 -1.71
N LEU A 103 -5.83 -2.01 -1.82
CA LEU A 103 -4.89 -2.34 -0.75
C LEU A 103 -3.53 -1.69 -1.04
N ILE A 104 -3.09 -0.78 -0.17
CA ILE A 104 -1.75 -0.15 -0.23
C ILE A 104 -0.81 -0.93 0.66
N ILE A 105 0.26 -1.48 0.07
CA ILE A 105 1.06 -2.54 0.66
C ILE A 105 2.49 -2.08 0.89
N HIS A 106 2.93 -2.20 2.13
CA HIS A 106 4.34 -2.18 2.54
C HIS A 106 4.95 -3.57 2.39
N CYS A 107 6.10 -3.68 1.71
CA CYS A 107 6.80 -4.95 1.66
C CYS A 107 8.32 -4.78 1.64
N VAL A 108 8.98 -5.27 2.69
CA VAL A 108 10.44 -5.27 2.78
C VAL A 108 10.97 -6.67 3.03
N LYS A 109 11.83 -7.14 2.11
CA LYS A 109 12.48 -8.47 2.15
C LYS A 109 11.49 -9.65 2.24
N SER A 110 10.20 -9.45 1.88
CA SER A 110 9.11 -10.45 1.99
C SER A 110 8.31 -10.60 0.69
N TYR A 111 8.93 -10.33 -0.46
CA TYR A 111 8.23 -10.34 -1.76
C TYR A 111 7.72 -11.72 -2.15
N GLY A 112 8.45 -12.81 -1.82
CA GLY A 112 8.01 -14.17 -2.07
C GLY A 112 6.75 -14.52 -1.26
N GLU A 113 6.71 -14.13 0.01
CA GLU A 113 5.56 -14.29 0.89
C GLU A 113 4.37 -13.48 0.38
N LEU A 114 4.58 -12.23 -0.04
CA LEU A 114 3.55 -11.36 -0.61
C LEU A 114 2.93 -11.98 -1.88
N ILE A 115 3.74 -12.47 -2.81
CA ILE A 115 3.30 -13.17 -4.02
C ILE A 115 2.52 -14.45 -3.67
N GLY A 116 3.00 -15.19 -2.67
CA GLY A 116 2.32 -16.39 -2.16
C GLY A 116 0.94 -16.07 -1.60
N LEU A 117 0.82 -15.02 -0.79
CA LEU A 117 -0.46 -14.54 -0.23
C LEU A 117 -1.42 -14.08 -1.33
N ARG A 118 -0.94 -13.32 -2.33
CA ARG A 118 -1.77 -12.91 -3.46
C ARG A 118 -2.39 -14.11 -4.18
N LYS A 119 -1.59 -15.14 -4.44
CA LYS A 119 -2.07 -16.37 -5.11
C LYS A 119 -3.02 -17.18 -4.24
N LYS A 120 -2.74 -17.29 -2.92
CA LYS A 120 -3.52 -18.09 -1.98
C LYS A 120 -4.85 -17.44 -1.62
N SER A 121 -4.89 -16.12 -1.48
CA SER A 121 -6.06 -15.40 -0.98
C SER A 121 -7.26 -15.47 -1.90
N GLY A 122 -7.07 -15.68 -3.21
CA GLY A 122 -8.14 -15.57 -4.20
C GLY A 122 -8.71 -14.15 -4.33
N ALA A 123 -8.09 -13.17 -3.69
CA ALA A 123 -8.53 -11.78 -3.72
C ALA A 123 -8.50 -11.23 -5.15
N THR A 124 -9.54 -10.49 -5.53
CA THR A 124 -9.70 -9.92 -6.87
C THR A 124 -9.47 -8.42 -6.90
N GLY A 125 -9.48 -7.77 -5.74
CA GLY A 125 -9.28 -6.34 -5.58
C GLY A 125 -7.91 -5.85 -6.02
N LEU A 126 -7.79 -4.54 -6.14
CA LEU A 126 -6.57 -3.85 -6.54
C LEU A 126 -5.55 -3.86 -5.39
N TRP A 127 -4.40 -4.50 -5.63
CA TRP A 127 -3.24 -4.47 -4.73
C TRP A 127 -2.17 -3.56 -5.31
N ILE A 128 -1.64 -2.64 -4.50
CA ILE A 128 -0.61 -1.68 -4.88
C ILE A 128 0.55 -1.80 -3.91
N LEU A 129 1.69 -2.27 -4.39
CA LEU A 129 2.93 -2.22 -3.63
C LEU A 129 3.50 -0.81 -3.71
N HIS A 130 3.48 -0.08 -2.58
CA HIS A 130 4.02 1.27 -2.53
C HIS A 130 5.55 1.29 -2.44
N GLY A 131 6.17 2.42 -2.76
CA GLY A 131 7.61 2.66 -2.62
C GLY A 131 8.48 1.75 -3.48
N PHE A 132 8.02 1.31 -4.65
CA PHE A 132 8.79 0.36 -5.45
C PHE A 132 10.08 1.00 -6.00
N HIS A 133 11.22 0.41 -5.63
CA HIS A 133 12.57 0.82 -6.05
C HIS A 133 13.50 -0.39 -6.29
N LYS A 134 12.94 -1.54 -6.67
CA LYS A 134 13.68 -2.79 -6.86
C LYS A 134 13.97 -3.06 -8.35
N SER A 135 14.36 -4.29 -8.66
CA SER A 135 14.73 -4.70 -10.02
C SER A 135 13.51 -4.83 -10.93
N GLU A 136 13.71 -4.65 -12.23
CA GLU A 136 12.70 -4.88 -13.27
C GLU A 136 12.15 -6.32 -13.23
N ALA A 137 13.00 -7.31 -13.00
CA ALA A 137 12.57 -8.70 -12.86
C ALA A 137 11.53 -8.88 -11.75
N LEU A 138 11.74 -8.27 -10.58
CA LEU A 138 10.75 -8.30 -9.50
C LEU A 138 9.48 -7.53 -9.86
N ALA A 139 9.60 -6.40 -10.57
CA ALA A 139 8.43 -5.67 -11.06
C ALA A 139 7.54 -6.57 -11.90
N HIS A 140 8.09 -7.27 -12.87
CA HIS A 140 7.34 -8.20 -13.73
C HIS A 140 6.76 -9.39 -12.96
N GLU A 141 7.46 -9.94 -11.95
CA GLU A 141 6.92 -11.01 -11.10
C GLU A 141 5.68 -10.54 -10.32
N LEU A 142 5.70 -9.34 -9.76
CA LEU A 142 4.58 -8.75 -9.03
C LEU A 142 3.40 -8.47 -9.97
N LEU A 143 3.64 -7.84 -11.10
CA LEU A 143 2.62 -7.53 -12.10
C LEU A 143 1.95 -8.81 -12.64
N LYS A 144 2.71 -9.87 -12.87
CA LYS A 144 2.20 -11.17 -13.33
C LYS A 144 1.15 -11.78 -12.40
N VAL A 145 1.23 -11.50 -11.10
CA VAL A 145 0.23 -11.96 -10.13
C VAL A 145 -0.83 -10.90 -9.82
N GLY A 146 -0.85 -9.79 -10.55
CA GLY A 146 -1.85 -8.73 -10.42
C GLY A 146 -1.58 -7.76 -9.25
N ILE A 147 -0.33 -7.65 -8.79
CA ILE A 147 0.09 -6.62 -7.84
C ILE A 147 0.67 -5.46 -8.65
N LYS A 148 0.03 -4.29 -8.59
CA LYS A 148 0.48 -3.06 -9.23
C LYS A 148 1.57 -2.38 -8.39
N LEU A 149 2.27 -1.43 -9.00
CA LEU A 149 3.42 -0.76 -8.36
C LEU A 149 3.12 0.71 -8.11
N SER A 150 3.74 1.28 -7.09
CA SER A 150 3.77 2.74 -6.93
C SER A 150 5.20 3.24 -6.89
N PHE A 151 5.46 4.34 -7.59
CA PHE A 151 6.79 4.95 -7.69
C PHE A 151 6.80 6.30 -6.98
N ASN A 152 7.73 6.46 -6.04
CA ASN A 152 7.98 7.75 -5.45
C ASN A 152 8.58 8.69 -6.51
N ILE A 153 7.90 9.80 -6.79
CA ILE A 153 8.29 10.76 -7.83
C ILE A 153 9.67 11.37 -7.57
N THR A 154 10.09 11.46 -6.31
CA THR A 154 11.41 12.00 -5.94
C THR A 154 12.56 11.05 -6.34
N LEU A 155 12.28 9.77 -6.53
CA LEU A 155 13.25 8.74 -6.94
C LEU A 155 13.33 8.54 -8.45
N LEU A 156 12.52 9.22 -9.26
CA LEU A 156 12.53 9.07 -10.72
C LEU A 156 13.77 9.66 -11.42
N HIS A 157 14.71 10.22 -10.68
CA HIS A 157 16.04 10.54 -11.17
C HIS A 157 16.91 9.27 -11.36
N ASP A 158 16.55 8.12 -10.71
CA ASP A 158 17.19 6.83 -10.97
C ASP A 158 16.79 6.33 -12.38
N PRO A 159 17.77 6.12 -13.29
CA PRO A 159 17.48 5.71 -14.67
C PRO A 159 16.70 4.39 -14.76
N ARG A 160 16.86 3.47 -13.79
CA ARG A 160 16.14 2.18 -13.78
C ARG A 160 14.67 2.38 -13.52
N LEU A 161 14.31 3.21 -12.51
CA LEU A 161 12.91 3.51 -12.19
C LEU A 161 12.26 4.32 -13.30
N LYS A 162 13.00 5.28 -13.88
CA LYS A 162 12.53 6.04 -15.03
C LYS A 162 12.21 5.12 -16.21
N HIS A 163 13.09 4.17 -16.51
CA HIS A 163 12.87 3.17 -17.57
C HIS A 163 11.58 2.37 -17.32
N LEU A 164 11.34 1.89 -16.10
CA LEU A 164 10.11 1.16 -15.76
C LEU A 164 8.86 2.02 -16.01
N VAL A 165 8.88 3.28 -15.56
CA VAL A 165 7.75 4.21 -15.78
C VAL A 165 7.51 4.49 -17.27
N GLU A 166 8.56 4.50 -18.10
CA GLU A 166 8.48 4.74 -19.55
C GLU A 166 8.02 3.51 -20.33
N THR A 167 8.24 2.30 -19.82
CA THR A 167 8.01 1.04 -20.54
C THR A 167 6.79 0.25 -20.06
N LEU A 168 6.40 0.39 -18.78
CA LEU A 168 5.24 -0.31 -18.24
C LEU A 168 3.92 0.33 -18.75
N PRO A 169 2.87 -0.50 -18.97
CA PRO A 169 1.51 -0.01 -19.21
C PRO A 169 1.06 0.94 -18.11
N ARG A 170 0.34 2.01 -18.48
CA ARG A 170 -0.06 3.05 -17.52
C ARG A 170 -0.96 2.53 -16.38
N GLU A 171 -1.74 1.51 -16.64
CA GLU A 171 -2.59 0.83 -15.65
C GLU A 171 -1.81 -0.05 -14.66
N ASP A 172 -0.53 -0.27 -14.87
CA ASP A 172 0.29 -1.14 -14.03
C ASP A 172 0.98 -0.40 -12.89
N PHE A 173 0.96 0.94 -12.90
CA PHE A 173 1.63 1.69 -11.85
C PHE A 173 0.92 2.99 -11.45
N PHE A 174 1.33 3.51 -10.30
CA PHE A 174 0.87 4.72 -9.65
C PHE A 174 2.06 5.61 -9.27
N PHE A 175 1.76 6.83 -8.85
CA PHE A 175 2.77 7.74 -8.29
C PHE A 175 2.46 8.06 -6.83
N GLU A 176 3.49 8.37 -6.08
CA GLU A 176 3.41 8.77 -4.69
C GLU A 176 4.51 9.77 -4.32
N THR A 177 4.36 10.40 -3.16
CA THR A 177 5.39 11.22 -2.51
C THR A 177 5.58 10.75 -1.08
N ASP A 178 5.82 9.46 -0.89
CA ASP A 178 6.16 8.93 0.43
C ASP A 178 7.33 9.72 1.00
N GLU A 179 7.03 10.62 1.91
CA GLU A 179 8.02 11.41 2.63
C GLU A 179 8.51 10.56 3.78
N ASN A 180 9.48 9.67 3.50
CA ASN A 180 10.19 8.99 4.55
C ASN A 180 10.85 10.04 5.44
N ASN A 181 10.34 10.23 6.64
CA ASN A 181 11.08 10.84 7.71
C ASN A 181 12.04 9.77 8.26
N ASP A 182 13.13 9.49 7.52
CA ASP A 182 14.31 8.85 8.06
C ASP A 182 15.14 9.86 8.84
#